data_d7b522641d4bd682b4753699ed24d191
#
_entry.id   d7b522641d4bd682b4753699ed24d191
#
_cell.length_a   1.000
_cell.length_b   1.000
_cell.length_c   1.000
_cell.angle_alpha   90.00
_cell.angle_beta   90.00
_cell.angle_gamma   90.00
#
_symmetry.space_group_name_H-M   'P 1'
#
loop_
_entity.id
_entity.type
_entity.pdbx_description
1 polymer ?
#
loop_
_entity_poly.entity_id
_entity_poly.type
_entity_poly.pdbx_seq_one_letter_code
_entity_poly.pdbx_strand_id
1 'polypeptide(L)'
;MRIRTGLIGFIVIFQSLLFLIHFFLYETWKFSPPGNDPPVALWLKIVVGVLSVSFLATSLLAFRYTNAVLRVMYRVAAAWLGWLSFSFFAACLSWVIFGIARLAGMDVNFHRIVEVMFGASVVLCFSGLVNAGWTRVRRITIRLENLPQAWRGRKAVLLSDLHLGHVRNGRFLRRIVAKTMREKPDVVFVAGDLYDGTAIDTVRAAEPLRELRAPQGAYFVAGNHEQFGDDSKYLRAVAGAGVRVLENEKVEADGLQILGVPYKHASQDEYLRAVLERIGVDRKRASILLTHAPDRPHISAEAGFSLQLSGHTHLGQFIPWTWMVRRIYRQFAYGLSRIGKMQVYTSSGAGTWGPPLRFGSSPEIVLLLFE
;
A
#
# COMPACT_ATOMS: atom_id res chain seq x y z
N MET A 1 -21.02 17.44 10.54
CA MET A 1 -21.22 16.67 11.79
C MET A 1 -21.14 15.16 11.58
N ARG A 2 -21.73 14.55 10.54
CA ARG A 2 -21.69 13.08 10.26
C ARG A 2 -20.29 12.50 10.05
N ILE A 3 -19.37 13.21 9.39
CA ILE A 3 -17.99 12.73 9.15
C ILE A 3 -17.20 12.58 10.44
N ARG A 4 -17.41 13.48 11.44
CA ARG A 4 -16.73 13.40 12.73
C ARG A 4 -17.18 12.20 13.57
N THR A 5 -18.47 11.86 13.55
CA THR A 5 -19.00 10.72 14.31
C THR A 5 -18.52 9.39 13.74
N GLY A 6 -18.45 9.23 12.40
CA GLY A 6 -17.90 8.03 11.76
C GLY A 6 -16.42 7.82 12.06
N LEU A 7 -15.62 8.89 12.03
CA LEU A 7 -14.19 8.81 12.37
C LEU A 7 -13.97 8.44 13.84
N ILE A 8 -14.73 9.04 14.77
CA ILE A 8 -14.65 8.69 16.20
C ILE A 8 -15.03 7.22 16.40
N GLY A 9 -16.13 6.76 15.78
CA GLY A 9 -16.55 5.36 15.84
C GLY A 9 -15.45 4.41 15.32
N PHE A 10 -14.82 4.72 14.19
CA PHE A 10 -13.70 3.95 13.66
C PHE A 10 -12.52 3.90 14.64
N ILE A 11 -12.12 5.04 15.21
CA ILE A 11 -11.02 5.13 16.20
C ILE A 11 -11.32 4.26 17.42
N VAL A 12 -12.54 4.34 17.97
CA VAL A 12 -12.95 3.55 19.13
C VAL A 12 -12.91 2.06 18.82
N ILE A 13 -13.49 1.63 17.70
CA ILE A 13 -13.51 0.22 17.30
C ILE A 13 -12.08 -0.28 17.09
N PHE A 14 -11.26 0.46 16.36
CA PHE A 14 -9.87 0.08 16.09
C PHE A 14 -9.05 -0.04 17.39
N GLN A 15 -9.17 0.94 18.32
CA GLN A 15 -8.46 0.91 19.58
C GLN A 15 -8.96 -0.23 20.49
N SER A 16 -10.27 -0.49 20.52
CA SER A 16 -10.84 -1.62 21.27
C SER A 16 -10.30 -2.95 20.75
N LEU A 17 -10.21 -3.11 19.42
CA LEU A 17 -9.63 -4.29 18.81
C LEU A 17 -8.15 -4.46 19.20
N LEU A 18 -7.37 -3.38 19.21
CA LEU A 18 -5.97 -3.43 19.66
C LEU A 18 -5.87 -3.88 21.12
N PHE A 19 -6.72 -3.36 22.02
CA PHE A 19 -6.76 -3.79 23.41
C PHE A 19 -7.08 -5.29 23.53
N LEU A 20 -8.10 -5.77 22.82
CA LEU A 20 -8.49 -7.18 22.86
C LEU A 20 -7.38 -8.10 22.36
N ILE A 21 -6.68 -7.71 21.28
CA ILE A 21 -5.55 -8.49 20.75
C ILE A 21 -4.41 -8.52 21.78
N HIS A 22 -4.01 -7.37 22.36
CA HIS A 22 -2.95 -7.34 23.36
C HIS A 22 -3.33 -8.11 24.62
N PHE A 23 -4.57 -8.03 25.06
CA PHE A 23 -5.09 -8.82 26.18
C PHE A 23 -5.02 -10.33 25.87
N PHE A 24 -5.43 -10.74 24.69
CA PHE A 24 -5.35 -12.15 24.25
C PHE A 24 -3.91 -12.65 24.23
N LEU A 25 -2.97 -11.86 23.70
CA LEU A 25 -1.55 -12.22 23.71
C LEU A 25 -1.00 -12.33 25.13
N TYR A 26 -1.38 -11.40 25.99
CA TYR A 26 -0.98 -11.41 27.40
C TYR A 26 -1.49 -12.67 28.12
N GLU A 27 -2.77 -13.01 27.97
CA GLU A 27 -3.37 -14.21 28.55
C GLU A 27 -2.77 -15.50 27.99
N THR A 28 -2.46 -15.53 26.67
CA THR A 28 -1.77 -16.66 26.03
C THR A 28 -0.37 -16.86 26.62
N TRP A 29 0.37 -15.79 26.83
CA TRP A 29 1.71 -15.86 27.42
C TRP A 29 1.69 -16.28 28.90
N LYS A 30 0.71 -15.77 29.65
CA LYS A 30 0.55 -16.05 31.07
C LYS A 30 0.00 -17.44 31.35
N PHE A 31 -0.75 -18.03 30.41
CA PHE A 31 -1.45 -19.29 30.63
C PHE A 31 -0.51 -20.39 31.11
N SER A 32 -0.79 -20.91 32.29
CA SER A 32 -0.11 -22.05 32.89
C SER A 32 -1.19 -23.06 33.32
N PRO A 33 -0.93 -24.38 33.22
CA PRO A 33 -1.82 -25.37 33.81
C PRO A 33 -2.01 -25.11 35.32
N PRO A 34 -3.18 -25.43 35.91
CA PRO A 34 -3.47 -25.15 37.30
C PRO A 34 -2.36 -25.62 38.26
N GLY A 35 -1.89 -24.70 39.10
CA GLY A 35 -0.87 -24.97 40.13
C GLY A 35 0.51 -24.33 39.91
N ASN A 36 0.75 -23.68 38.77
CA ASN A 36 2.05 -23.09 38.43
C ASN A 36 1.94 -21.69 37.81
N ASP A 37 1.11 -20.81 38.36
CA ASP A 37 1.01 -19.44 37.86
C ASP A 37 2.28 -18.63 38.25
N PRO A 38 3.21 -18.39 37.32
CA PRO A 38 4.34 -17.51 37.63
C PRO A 38 3.83 -16.08 37.85
N PRO A 39 4.32 -15.35 38.84
CA PRO A 39 3.96 -13.95 39.04
C PRO A 39 4.38 -13.16 37.82
N VAL A 40 3.39 -12.70 37.05
CA VAL A 40 3.69 -11.84 35.88
C VAL A 40 4.19 -10.49 36.40
N ALA A 41 5.42 -10.16 36.04
CA ALA A 41 6.06 -8.94 36.46
C ALA A 41 5.24 -7.70 36.08
N LEU A 42 5.07 -6.74 37.01
CA LEU A 42 4.31 -5.52 36.78
C LEU A 42 4.77 -4.76 35.52
N TRP A 43 6.08 -4.76 35.25
CA TRP A 43 6.63 -4.10 34.07
C TRP A 43 6.05 -4.64 32.76
N LEU A 44 5.75 -5.95 32.67
CA LEU A 44 5.16 -6.55 31.45
C LEU A 44 3.75 -6.00 31.20
N LYS A 45 2.94 -5.87 32.25
CA LYS A 45 1.59 -5.26 32.16
C LYS A 45 1.67 -3.82 31.68
N ILE A 46 2.64 -3.04 32.20
CA ILE A 46 2.85 -1.65 31.79
C ILE A 46 3.28 -1.60 30.32
N VAL A 47 4.24 -2.42 29.90
CA VAL A 47 4.72 -2.46 28.51
C VAL A 47 3.58 -2.83 27.54
N VAL A 48 2.80 -3.86 27.83
CA VAL A 48 1.65 -4.26 27.00
C VAL A 48 0.61 -3.14 26.94
N GLY A 49 0.33 -2.47 28.07
CA GLY A 49 -0.59 -1.32 28.12
C GLY A 49 -0.11 -0.16 27.24
N VAL A 50 1.18 0.23 27.33
CA VAL A 50 1.77 1.29 26.49
C VAL A 50 1.75 0.92 25.02
N LEU A 51 2.11 -0.31 24.68
CA LEU A 51 2.16 -0.77 23.30
C LEU A 51 0.76 -0.83 22.67
N SER A 52 -0.27 -1.14 23.46
CA SER A 52 -1.64 -1.23 22.96
C SER A 52 -2.21 0.11 22.46
N VAL A 53 -1.72 1.24 22.98
CA VAL A 53 -2.13 2.60 22.56
C VAL A 53 -1.12 3.26 21.62
N SER A 54 0.11 2.74 21.54
CA SER A 54 1.25 3.41 20.91
C SER A 54 1.01 3.76 19.45
N PHE A 55 0.44 2.86 18.65
CA PHE A 55 0.23 3.09 17.22
C PHE A 55 -0.82 4.18 16.97
N LEU A 56 -1.95 4.12 17.65
CA LEU A 56 -2.99 5.13 17.49
C LEU A 56 -2.51 6.51 17.99
N ALA A 57 -1.88 6.57 19.16
CA ALA A 57 -1.36 7.81 19.72
C ALA A 57 -0.32 8.46 18.80
N THR A 58 0.66 7.68 18.33
CA THR A 58 1.68 8.21 17.42
C THR A 58 1.11 8.57 16.05
N SER A 59 0.09 7.84 15.54
CA SER A 59 -0.61 8.18 14.29
C SER A 59 -1.33 9.51 14.41
N LEU A 60 -2.09 9.74 15.48
CA LEU A 60 -2.80 11.01 15.70
C LEU A 60 -1.83 12.20 15.81
N LEU A 61 -0.70 12.02 16.49
CA LEU A 61 0.35 13.02 16.56
C LEU A 61 1.02 13.26 15.20
N ALA A 62 1.22 12.21 14.39
CA ALA A 62 1.85 12.28 13.08
C ALA A 62 1.05 13.11 12.06
N PHE A 63 -0.27 13.27 12.24
CA PHE A 63 -1.06 14.18 11.39
C PHE A 63 -0.79 15.66 11.68
N ARG A 64 -0.21 16.01 12.83
CA ARG A 64 0.03 17.40 13.23
C ARG A 64 1.51 17.78 13.32
N TYR A 65 2.36 16.84 13.65
CA TYR A 65 3.77 17.12 13.98
C TYR A 65 4.72 16.29 13.13
N THR A 66 5.90 16.88 12.83
CA THR A 66 6.99 16.20 12.14
C THR A 66 8.32 16.57 12.79
N ASN A 67 8.78 15.73 13.72
CA ASN A 67 10.09 15.84 14.35
C ASN A 67 10.78 14.47 14.43
N ALA A 68 12.07 14.45 14.78
CA ALA A 68 12.85 13.21 14.80
C ALA A 68 12.34 12.20 15.81
N VAL A 69 11.94 12.65 17.01
CA VAL A 69 11.44 11.80 18.09
C VAL A 69 10.15 11.11 17.66
N LEU A 70 9.17 11.88 17.20
CA LEU A 70 7.90 11.33 16.75
C LEU A 70 8.08 10.35 15.57
N ARG A 71 9.00 10.63 14.65
CA ARG A 71 9.33 9.70 13.56
C ARG A 71 9.82 8.35 14.06
N VAL A 72 10.69 8.35 15.08
CA VAL A 72 11.18 7.11 15.69
C VAL A 72 10.04 6.39 16.40
N MET A 73 9.28 7.09 17.23
CA MET A 73 8.12 6.52 17.94
C MET A 73 7.10 5.91 16.97
N TYR A 74 6.74 6.63 15.90
CA TYR A 74 5.81 6.14 14.89
C TYR A 74 6.32 4.89 14.18
N ARG A 75 7.61 4.85 13.79
CA ARG A 75 8.23 3.68 13.15
C ARG A 75 8.23 2.46 14.06
N VAL A 76 8.57 2.65 15.33
CA VAL A 76 8.55 1.57 16.33
C VAL A 76 7.12 1.06 16.53
N ALA A 77 6.16 1.96 16.71
CA ALA A 77 4.76 1.60 16.89
C ALA A 77 4.16 0.92 15.64
N ALA A 78 4.52 1.39 14.43
CA ALA A 78 4.10 0.76 13.18
C ALA A 78 4.73 -0.63 12.98
N ALA A 79 6.03 -0.80 13.31
CA ALA A 79 6.68 -2.11 13.28
C ALA A 79 6.07 -3.07 14.31
N TRP A 80 5.76 -2.57 15.50
CA TRP A 80 5.04 -3.29 16.54
C TRP A 80 3.67 -3.78 16.04
N LEU A 81 2.87 -2.90 15.41
CA LEU A 81 1.58 -3.29 14.83
C LEU A 81 1.72 -4.42 13.80
N GLY A 82 2.78 -4.38 13.00
CA GLY A 82 3.09 -5.46 12.05
C GLY A 82 3.39 -6.77 12.76
N TRP A 83 4.25 -6.75 13.78
CA TRP A 83 4.55 -7.94 14.58
C TRP A 83 3.34 -8.43 15.38
N LEU A 84 2.51 -7.53 15.91
CA LEU A 84 1.26 -7.84 16.60
C LEU A 84 0.34 -8.73 15.75
N SER A 85 0.24 -8.47 14.45
CA SER A 85 -0.54 -9.31 13.54
C SER A 85 -0.02 -10.75 13.47
N PHE A 86 1.30 -10.95 13.32
CA PHE A 86 1.88 -12.29 13.31
C PHE A 86 1.76 -12.99 14.66
N SER A 87 1.96 -12.26 15.76
CA SER A 87 1.84 -12.78 17.11
C SER A 87 0.42 -13.20 17.45
N PHE A 88 -0.59 -12.48 16.95
CA PHE A 88 -1.99 -12.88 17.10
C PHE A 88 -2.25 -14.25 16.47
N PHE A 89 -1.78 -14.48 15.23
CA PHE A 89 -1.94 -15.79 14.59
C PHE A 89 -1.07 -16.86 15.25
N ALA A 90 0.11 -16.51 15.74
CA ALA A 90 0.94 -17.42 16.53
C ALA A 90 0.23 -17.87 17.81
N ALA A 91 -0.43 -16.95 18.54
CA ALA A 91 -1.22 -17.26 19.71
C ALA A 91 -2.42 -18.17 19.37
N CYS A 92 -3.20 -17.81 18.35
CA CYS A 92 -4.32 -18.65 17.89
C CYS A 92 -3.84 -20.07 17.56
N LEU A 93 -2.75 -20.20 16.80
CA LEU A 93 -2.21 -21.51 16.42
C LEU A 93 -1.68 -22.28 17.62
N SER A 94 -1.09 -21.60 18.62
CA SER A 94 -0.67 -22.25 19.87
C SER A 94 -1.82 -22.91 20.58
N TRP A 95 -2.97 -22.24 20.70
CA TRP A 95 -4.17 -22.79 21.31
C TRP A 95 -4.74 -23.95 20.51
N VAL A 96 -4.76 -23.86 19.19
CA VAL A 96 -5.22 -24.94 18.31
C VAL A 96 -4.34 -26.19 18.46
N ILE A 97 -3.03 -26.03 18.40
CA ILE A 97 -2.06 -27.15 18.56
C ILE A 97 -2.23 -27.79 19.95
N PHE A 98 -2.30 -26.96 20.99
CA PHE A 98 -2.50 -27.47 22.36
C PHE A 98 -3.81 -28.23 22.51
N GLY A 99 -4.92 -27.68 22.00
CA GLY A 99 -6.23 -28.33 22.05
C GLY A 99 -6.25 -29.67 21.32
N ILE A 100 -5.68 -29.74 20.10
CA ILE A 100 -5.59 -31.00 19.35
C ILE A 100 -4.73 -32.02 20.10
N ALA A 101 -3.57 -31.62 20.65
CA ALA A 101 -2.70 -32.52 21.39
C ALA A 101 -3.40 -33.11 22.64
N ARG A 102 -4.12 -32.27 23.37
CA ARG A 102 -4.90 -32.70 24.55
C ARG A 102 -6.03 -33.69 24.18
N LEU A 103 -6.73 -33.43 23.09
CA LEU A 103 -7.78 -34.34 22.57
C LEU A 103 -7.19 -35.68 22.12
N ALA A 104 -5.96 -35.68 21.62
CA ALA A 104 -5.22 -36.90 21.26
C ALA A 104 -4.59 -37.63 22.48
N GLY A 105 -4.82 -37.16 23.71
CA GLY A 105 -4.26 -37.76 24.92
C GLY A 105 -2.76 -37.47 25.12
N MET A 106 -2.18 -36.52 24.37
CA MET A 106 -0.76 -36.14 24.47
C MET A 106 -0.57 -35.16 25.63
N ASP A 107 0.45 -35.41 26.45
CA ASP A 107 0.94 -34.44 27.44
C ASP A 107 1.95 -33.50 26.83
N VAL A 108 1.53 -32.28 26.51
CA VAL A 108 2.38 -31.27 25.85
C VAL A 108 2.50 -30.04 26.72
N ASN A 109 3.69 -29.46 26.73
CA ASN A 109 3.95 -28.23 27.44
C ASN A 109 3.50 -27.01 26.59
N PHE A 110 2.43 -26.33 27.04
CA PHE A 110 1.87 -25.18 26.34
C PHE A 110 2.88 -24.04 26.16
N HIS A 111 3.70 -23.74 27.18
CA HIS A 111 4.73 -22.70 27.09
C HIS A 111 5.71 -22.96 25.98
N ARG A 112 6.14 -24.19 25.77
CA ARG A 112 7.04 -24.57 24.66
C ARG A 112 6.41 -24.30 23.30
N ILE A 113 5.10 -24.60 23.16
CA ILE A 113 4.36 -24.29 21.94
C ILE A 113 4.35 -22.78 21.71
N VAL A 114 4.02 -22.00 22.75
CA VAL A 114 3.97 -20.53 22.67
C VAL A 114 5.35 -19.95 22.34
N GLU A 115 6.42 -20.38 23.03
CA GLU A 115 7.79 -19.94 22.76
C GLU A 115 8.18 -20.15 21.28
N VAL A 116 7.91 -21.32 20.73
CA VAL A 116 8.21 -21.67 19.33
C VAL A 116 7.38 -20.81 18.37
N MET A 117 6.07 -20.67 18.60
CA MET A 117 5.18 -19.93 17.73
C MET A 117 5.49 -18.43 17.74
N PHE A 118 5.75 -17.83 18.92
CA PHE A 118 6.15 -16.43 19.03
C PHE A 118 7.56 -16.21 18.45
N GLY A 119 8.50 -17.12 18.67
CA GLY A 119 9.82 -17.09 18.03
C GLY A 119 9.69 -17.07 16.50
N ALA A 120 8.86 -17.94 15.94
CA ALA A 120 8.56 -17.94 14.51
C ALA A 120 7.94 -16.61 14.04
N SER A 121 7.01 -16.02 14.82
CA SER A 121 6.42 -14.72 14.48
C SER A 121 7.44 -13.59 14.40
N VAL A 122 8.45 -13.60 15.28
CA VAL A 122 9.58 -12.64 15.24
C VAL A 122 10.40 -12.81 13.97
N VAL A 123 10.74 -14.06 13.59
CA VAL A 123 11.49 -14.35 12.35
C VAL A 123 10.71 -13.91 11.12
N LEU A 124 9.39 -14.18 11.06
CA LEU A 124 8.52 -13.74 9.96
C LEU A 124 8.45 -12.21 9.88
N CYS A 125 8.28 -11.53 11.02
CA CYS A 125 8.27 -10.08 11.07
C CYS A 125 9.59 -9.50 10.57
N PHE A 126 10.73 -9.99 11.07
CA PHE A 126 12.05 -9.54 10.66
C PHE A 126 12.28 -9.73 9.15
N SER A 127 11.94 -10.90 8.62
CA SER A 127 12.04 -11.18 7.18
C SER A 127 11.17 -10.21 6.36
N GLY A 128 9.97 -9.89 6.85
CA GLY A 128 9.08 -8.91 6.22
C GLY A 128 9.61 -7.49 6.26
N LEU A 129 10.26 -7.06 7.36
CA LEU A 129 10.93 -5.76 7.46
C LEU A 129 12.08 -5.63 6.46
N VAL A 130 12.92 -6.66 6.35
CA VAL A 130 14.02 -6.72 5.36
C VAL A 130 13.46 -6.66 3.94
N ASN A 131 12.46 -7.48 3.63
CA ASN A 131 11.83 -7.51 2.30
C ASN A 131 11.21 -6.16 1.93
N ALA A 132 10.60 -5.43 2.87
CA ALA A 132 10.03 -4.10 2.63
C ALA A 132 11.08 -3.03 2.27
N GLY A 133 12.36 -3.28 2.58
CA GLY A 133 13.49 -2.44 2.18
C GLY A 133 13.99 -2.71 0.76
N TRP A 134 13.61 -3.83 0.16
CA TRP A 134 14.15 -4.30 -1.12
C TRP A 134 13.14 -4.17 -2.26
N THR A 135 13.00 -2.97 -2.82
CA THR A 135 12.16 -2.72 -4.00
C THR A 135 12.75 -3.39 -5.25
N ARG A 136 11.95 -4.18 -5.95
CA ARG A 136 12.33 -4.94 -7.15
C ARG A 136 11.86 -4.21 -8.41
N VAL A 137 12.60 -4.39 -9.53
CA VAL A 137 12.10 -3.99 -10.86
C VAL A 137 11.42 -5.20 -11.51
N ARG A 138 10.12 -5.08 -11.76
CA ARG A 138 9.32 -6.11 -12.43
C ARG A 138 9.09 -5.72 -13.89
N ARG A 139 9.50 -6.57 -14.83
CA ARG A 139 9.37 -6.33 -16.27
C ARG A 139 8.15 -7.04 -16.80
N ILE A 140 7.29 -6.33 -17.50
CA ILE A 140 6.02 -6.82 -18.06
C ILE A 140 5.91 -6.35 -19.50
N THR A 141 5.63 -7.28 -20.39
CA THR A 141 5.29 -6.96 -21.79
C THR A 141 3.82 -6.61 -21.91
N ILE A 142 3.52 -5.47 -22.54
CA ILE A 142 2.18 -4.97 -22.81
C ILE A 142 1.94 -4.97 -24.31
N ARG A 143 0.94 -5.73 -24.75
CA ARG A 143 0.54 -5.81 -26.16
C ARG A 143 -0.83 -5.16 -26.31
N LEU A 144 -0.87 -4.00 -26.96
CA LEU A 144 -2.11 -3.25 -27.19
C LEU A 144 -2.52 -3.33 -28.65
N GLU A 145 -3.79 -3.59 -28.89
CA GLU A 145 -4.38 -3.39 -30.22
C GLU A 145 -4.25 -1.91 -30.61
N ASN A 146 -3.92 -1.64 -31.87
CA ASN A 146 -3.77 -0.28 -32.40
C ASN A 146 -2.72 0.58 -31.67
N LEU A 147 -1.67 -0.04 -31.12
CA LEU A 147 -0.53 0.69 -30.58
C LEU A 147 0.15 1.50 -31.70
N PRO A 148 0.36 2.83 -31.51
CA PRO A 148 1.09 3.63 -32.49
C PRO A 148 2.49 3.08 -32.73
N GLN A 149 2.95 3.12 -33.99
CA GLN A 149 4.28 2.60 -34.37
C GLN A 149 5.40 3.22 -33.55
N ALA A 150 5.28 4.51 -33.20
CA ALA A 150 6.24 5.21 -32.36
C ALA A 150 6.37 4.65 -30.94
N TRP A 151 5.38 3.87 -30.48
CA TRP A 151 5.37 3.26 -29.14
C TRP A 151 5.93 1.84 -29.10
N ARG A 152 6.14 1.21 -30.24
CA ARG A 152 6.71 -0.15 -30.28
C ARG A 152 8.15 -0.14 -29.79
N GLY A 153 8.44 -1.00 -28.80
CA GLY A 153 9.74 -1.08 -28.14
C GLY A 153 9.99 -0.03 -27.04
N ARG A 154 9.08 0.94 -26.85
CA ARG A 154 9.19 1.92 -25.76
C ARG A 154 8.94 1.29 -24.40
N LYS A 155 9.49 1.98 -23.39
CA LYS A 155 9.46 1.60 -21.98
C LYS A 155 8.68 2.61 -21.17
N ALA A 156 7.68 2.15 -20.44
CA ALA A 156 7.07 2.96 -19.39
C ALA A 156 7.44 2.42 -18.01
N VAL A 157 7.63 3.31 -17.04
CA VAL A 157 7.71 2.90 -15.65
C VAL A 157 6.43 3.30 -14.94
N LEU A 158 5.82 2.35 -14.20
CA LEU A 158 4.74 2.60 -13.26
C LEU A 158 5.29 2.58 -11.83
N LEU A 159 5.07 3.67 -11.13
CA LEU A 159 5.27 3.83 -9.69
C LEU A 159 3.92 4.00 -9.02
N SER A 160 3.72 3.45 -7.83
CA SER A 160 2.55 3.70 -7.00
C SER A 160 2.86 3.49 -5.52
N ASP A 161 2.02 4.03 -4.65
CA ASP A 161 2.00 3.71 -3.23
C ASP A 161 3.38 3.89 -2.55
N LEU A 162 3.97 5.05 -2.76
CA LEU A 162 5.28 5.39 -2.19
C LEU A 162 5.19 5.75 -0.71
N HIS A 163 4.05 6.34 -0.27
CA HIS A 163 3.72 6.69 1.11
C HIS A 163 4.82 7.47 1.82
N LEU A 164 5.19 8.61 1.25
CA LEU A 164 6.17 9.51 1.88
C LEU A 164 5.57 10.15 3.13
N GLY A 165 6.26 9.98 4.25
CA GLY A 165 5.83 10.46 5.56
C GLY A 165 6.81 10.08 6.66
N HIS A 166 6.30 9.62 7.78
CA HIS A 166 7.11 9.27 8.95
C HIS A 166 7.95 8.00 8.76
N VAL A 167 7.48 7.05 7.94
CA VAL A 167 8.21 5.80 7.64
C VAL A 167 9.16 6.00 6.45
N ARG A 168 8.62 6.42 5.31
CA ARG A 168 9.36 6.67 4.06
C ARG A 168 9.59 8.16 3.89
N ASN A 169 10.73 8.56 3.40
CA ASN A 169 11.11 9.98 3.26
C ASN A 169 11.75 10.27 1.89
N GLY A 170 12.16 11.50 1.65
CA GLY A 170 12.80 11.91 0.39
C GLY A 170 14.03 11.08 0.01
N ARG A 171 14.79 10.51 0.97
CA ARG A 171 15.92 9.62 0.64
C ARG A 171 15.41 8.29 0.05
N PHE A 172 14.27 7.80 0.52
CA PHE A 172 13.63 6.63 -0.08
C PHE A 172 13.20 6.97 -1.51
N LEU A 173 12.51 8.08 -1.73
CA LEU A 173 12.07 8.51 -3.07
C LEU A 173 13.27 8.68 -4.01
N ARG A 174 14.37 9.30 -3.58
CA ARG A 174 15.57 9.44 -4.40
C ARG A 174 16.14 8.10 -4.87
N ARG A 175 16.11 7.06 -4.01
CA ARG A 175 16.50 5.70 -4.40
C ARG A 175 15.56 5.08 -5.42
N ILE A 176 14.25 5.31 -5.30
CA ILE A 176 13.25 4.84 -6.26
C ILE A 176 13.45 5.54 -7.61
N VAL A 177 13.59 6.85 -7.61
CA VAL A 177 13.84 7.65 -8.83
C VAL A 177 15.15 7.22 -9.52
N ALA A 178 16.24 7.10 -8.77
CA ALA A 178 17.51 6.63 -9.32
C ALA A 178 17.39 5.22 -9.93
N LYS A 179 16.63 4.33 -9.31
CA LYS A 179 16.37 2.98 -9.83
C LYS A 179 15.50 3.01 -11.08
N THR A 180 14.49 3.87 -11.11
CA THR A 180 13.63 4.13 -12.28
C THR A 180 14.47 4.63 -13.46
N MET A 181 15.36 5.60 -13.23
CA MET A 181 16.15 6.20 -14.31
C MET A 181 17.21 5.25 -14.90
N ARG A 182 17.66 4.23 -14.15
CA ARG A 182 18.52 3.16 -14.71
C ARG A 182 17.85 2.34 -15.80
N GLU A 183 16.52 2.23 -15.78
CA GLU A 183 15.74 1.52 -16.80
C GLU A 183 15.56 2.35 -18.09
N LYS A 184 15.92 3.64 -18.07
CA LYS A 184 15.79 4.60 -19.19
C LYS A 184 14.37 4.61 -19.76
N PRO A 185 13.35 4.99 -18.97
CA PRO A 185 11.97 4.98 -19.41
C PRO A 185 11.71 6.12 -20.41
N ASP A 186 10.83 5.87 -21.38
CA ASP A 186 10.29 6.89 -22.28
C ASP A 186 9.20 7.72 -21.62
N VAL A 187 8.46 7.13 -20.66
CA VAL A 187 7.42 7.78 -19.86
C VAL A 187 7.40 7.20 -18.45
N VAL A 188 7.01 8.04 -17.47
CA VAL A 188 6.80 7.59 -16.08
C VAL A 188 5.36 7.87 -15.67
N PHE A 189 4.68 6.85 -15.16
CA PHE A 189 3.36 6.95 -14.54
C PHE A 189 3.47 6.82 -13.03
N VAL A 190 2.81 7.71 -12.28
CA VAL A 190 2.72 7.64 -10.82
C VAL A 190 1.24 7.54 -10.45
N ALA A 191 0.82 6.34 -10.08
CA ALA A 191 -0.58 5.99 -9.84
C ALA A 191 -0.99 6.25 -8.37
N GLY A 192 -0.72 7.45 -7.84
CA GLY A 192 -1.21 7.92 -6.55
C GLY A 192 -0.46 7.38 -5.33
N ASP A 193 -0.91 7.87 -4.17
CA ASP A 193 -0.35 7.59 -2.85
C ASP A 193 1.17 7.81 -2.79
N LEU A 194 1.60 8.96 -3.35
CA LEU A 194 2.96 9.44 -3.20
C LEU A 194 3.24 9.81 -1.74
N TYR A 195 2.25 10.41 -1.06
CA TYR A 195 2.30 10.76 0.35
C TYR A 195 1.45 9.80 1.20
N ASP A 196 1.74 9.71 2.50
CA ASP A 196 0.96 8.87 3.42
C ASP A 196 -0.18 9.64 4.14
N GLY A 197 -0.36 10.92 3.82
CA GLY A 197 -1.36 11.80 4.43
C GLY A 197 -0.94 12.43 5.75
N THR A 198 0.18 12.02 6.36
CA THR A 198 0.67 12.61 7.62
C THR A 198 1.38 13.96 7.39
N ALA A 199 1.67 14.68 8.48
CA ALA A 199 2.38 15.95 8.40
C ALA A 199 3.80 15.76 7.83
N ILE A 200 4.08 16.42 6.72
CA ILE A 200 5.36 16.38 6.01
C ILE A 200 5.57 17.68 5.23
N ASP A 201 6.82 18.08 5.05
CA ASP A 201 7.19 19.08 4.04
C ASP A 201 7.02 18.44 2.66
N THR A 202 5.90 18.74 2.01
CA THR A 202 5.51 18.13 0.75
C THR A 202 6.46 18.47 -0.39
N VAL A 203 6.94 19.72 -0.43
CA VAL A 203 7.86 20.21 -1.47
C VAL A 203 9.21 19.50 -1.37
N ARG A 204 9.79 19.48 -0.17
CA ARG A 204 11.06 18.81 0.08
C ARG A 204 10.96 17.29 -0.12
N ALA A 205 9.83 16.70 0.20
CA ALA A 205 9.61 15.25 0.02
C ALA A 205 9.52 14.88 -1.46
N ALA A 206 8.87 15.71 -2.30
CA ALA A 206 8.73 15.50 -3.74
C ALA A 206 9.96 15.92 -4.56
N GLU A 207 10.89 16.70 -3.99
CA GLU A 207 12.06 17.21 -4.67
C GLU A 207 12.80 16.19 -5.57
N PRO A 208 13.00 14.92 -5.15
CA PRO A 208 13.66 13.93 -6.00
C PRO A 208 12.94 13.61 -7.31
N LEU A 209 11.63 13.89 -7.43
CA LEU A 209 10.90 13.73 -8.71
C LEU A 209 11.47 14.61 -9.81
N ARG A 210 12.14 15.72 -9.47
CA ARG A 210 12.84 16.59 -10.42
C ARG A 210 13.95 15.88 -11.20
N GLU A 211 14.42 14.75 -10.71
CA GLU A 211 15.44 13.93 -11.37
C GLU A 211 14.84 12.98 -12.42
N LEU A 212 13.51 12.86 -12.52
CA LEU A 212 12.86 12.08 -13.57
C LEU A 212 13.12 12.74 -14.93
N ARG A 213 13.66 11.96 -15.86
CA ARG A 213 13.97 12.34 -17.24
C ARG A 213 13.38 11.30 -18.16
N ALA A 214 12.19 11.57 -18.67
CA ALA A 214 11.50 10.71 -19.62
C ALA A 214 11.04 11.55 -20.82
N PRO A 215 11.39 11.18 -22.07
CA PRO A 215 11.08 11.98 -23.27
C PRO A 215 9.59 12.29 -23.44
N GLN A 216 8.73 11.35 -23.04
CA GLN A 216 7.26 11.52 -23.09
C GLN A 216 6.69 12.06 -21.75
N GLY A 217 7.55 12.52 -20.83
CA GLY A 217 7.15 13.13 -19.57
C GLY A 217 6.88 12.14 -18.43
N ALA A 218 6.47 12.73 -17.30
CA ALA A 218 6.02 12.01 -16.13
C ALA A 218 4.61 12.49 -15.74
N TYR A 219 3.71 11.55 -15.46
CA TYR A 219 2.31 11.82 -15.19
C TYR A 219 1.92 11.27 -13.81
N PHE A 220 1.10 12.02 -13.09
CA PHE A 220 0.62 11.66 -11.76
C PHE A 220 -0.90 11.77 -11.67
N VAL A 221 -1.53 10.86 -10.96
CA VAL A 221 -2.91 10.99 -10.48
C VAL A 221 -2.93 10.87 -8.97
N ALA A 222 -3.84 11.60 -8.30
CA ALA A 222 -3.96 11.53 -6.85
C ALA A 222 -4.58 10.21 -6.40
N GLY A 223 -3.99 9.61 -5.36
CA GLY A 223 -4.57 8.49 -4.62
C GLY A 223 -5.47 8.96 -3.48
N ASN A 224 -5.93 8.02 -2.66
CA ASN A 224 -6.80 8.33 -1.52
C ASN A 224 -6.05 9.06 -0.39
N HIS A 225 -4.75 8.83 -0.25
CA HIS A 225 -3.95 9.48 0.80
C HIS A 225 -3.66 10.96 0.51
N GLU A 226 -3.55 11.37 -0.73
CA GLU A 226 -3.51 12.79 -1.08
C GLU A 226 -4.82 13.49 -0.72
N GLN A 227 -5.94 12.78 -0.71
CA GLN A 227 -7.31 13.31 -0.57
C GLN A 227 -7.85 13.29 0.86
N PHE A 228 -7.01 13.04 1.88
CA PHE A 228 -7.38 13.17 3.29
C PHE A 228 -7.49 14.65 3.74
N GLY A 229 -8.25 15.45 3.01
CA GLY A 229 -8.44 16.89 3.27
C GLY A 229 -8.19 17.73 2.03
N ASP A 230 -7.45 18.85 2.17
CA ASP A 230 -7.02 19.67 1.03
C ASP A 230 -5.85 19.02 0.31
N ASP A 231 -6.12 18.47 -0.89
CA ASP A 231 -5.13 17.81 -1.75
C ASP A 231 -4.21 18.82 -2.46
N SER A 232 -4.60 20.10 -2.54
CA SER A 232 -3.93 21.11 -3.35
C SER A 232 -2.45 21.29 -3.03
N LYS A 233 -2.05 21.13 -1.77
CA LYS A 233 -0.64 21.21 -1.35
C LYS A 233 0.22 20.08 -1.92
N TYR A 234 -0.35 18.87 -2.00
CA TYR A 234 0.32 17.70 -2.56
C TYR A 234 0.47 17.82 -4.07
N LEU A 235 -0.62 18.19 -4.75
CA LEU A 235 -0.65 18.35 -6.20
C LEU A 235 0.30 19.47 -6.67
N ARG A 236 0.31 20.63 -5.96
CA ARG A 236 1.27 21.71 -6.24
C ARG A 236 2.72 21.28 -6.04
N ALA A 237 3.02 20.48 -5.02
CA ALA A 237 4.38 19.99 -4.78
C ALA A 237 4.84 19.03 -5.88
N VAL A 238 3.96 18.15 -6.37
CA VAL A 238 4.22 17.22 -7.47
C VAL A 238 4.42 18.01 -8.79
N ALA A 239 3.52 18.92 -9.11
CA ALA A 239 3.63 19.77 -10.30
C ALA A 239 4.90 20.62 -10.27
N GLY A 240 5.22 21.23 -9.12
CA GLY A 240 6.45 22.00 -8.91
C GLY A 240 7.73 21.19 -9.02
N ALA A 241 7.65 19.87 -8.93
CA ALA A 241 8.74 18.94 -9.19
C ALA A 241 8.84 18.51 -10.68
N GLY A 242 8.00 19.05 -11.57
CA GLY A 242 8.04 18.78 -13.01
C GLY A 242 7.27 17.55 -13.46
N VAL A 243 6.39 17.00 -12.61
CA VAL A 243 5.50 15.89 -12.96
C VAL A 243 4.11 16.45 -13.27
N ARG A 244 3.55 16.11 -14.43
CA ARG A 244 2.23 16.57 -14.84
C ARG A 244 1.14 15.87 -14.04
N VAL A 245 0.36 16.63 -13.29
CA VAL A 245 -0.79 16.15 -12.54
C VAL A 245 -1.98 16.07 -13.50
N LEU A 246 -2.62 14.90 -13.58
CA LEU A 246 -3.81 14.68 -14.40
C LEU A 246 -5.06 14.64 -13.50
N GLU A 247 -5.94 15.61 -13.68
CA GLU A 247 -7.20 15.74 -12.93
C GLU A 247 -8.41 15.67 -13.88
N ASN A 248 -8.82 14.45 -14.24
CA ASN A 248 -9.83 14.19 -15.28
C ASN A 248 -9.42 14.82 -16.62
N GLU A 249 -8.20 14.61 -16.99
CA GLU A 249 -7.55 15.21 -18.15
C GLU A 249 -6.96 14.13 -19.05
N LYS A 250 -7.13 14.33 -20.37
CA LYS A 250 -6.50 13.52 -21.40
C LYS A 250 -5.33 14.27 -22.01
N VAL A 251 -4.23 13.57 -22.18
CA VAL A 251 -3.05 14.02 -22.92
C VAL A 251 -2.76 13.03 -24.04
N GLU A 252 -2.09 13.51 -25.09
CA GLU A 252 -1.59 12.67 -26.17
C GLU A 252 -0.07 12.72 -26.20
N ALA A 253 0.54 11.53 -26.30
CA ALA A 253 1.97 11.36 -26.42
C ALA A 253 2.27 10.48 -27.63
N ASP A 254 2.77 11.04 -28.72
CA ASP A 254 3.07 10.34 -29.99
C ASP A 254 1.95 9.39 -30.44
N GLY A 255 0.70 9.88 -30.39
CA GLY A 255 -0.49 9.14 -30.82
C GLY A 255 -1.10 8.20 -29.78
N LEU A 256 -0.46 7.97 -28.64
CA LEU A 256 -1.05 7.25 -27.50
C LEU A 256 -1.88 8.20 -26.65
N GLN A 257 -3.11 7.81 -26.37
CA GLN A 257 -4.01 8.58 -25.50
C GLN A 257 -3.78 8.17 -24.05
N ILE A 258 -3.54 9.15 -23.16
CA ILE A 258 -3.32 8.94 -21.74
C ILE A 258 -4.36 9.77 -20.99
N LEU A 259 -5.25 9.14 -20.25
CA LEU A 259 -6.23 9.79 -19.40
C LEU A 259 -5.91 9.53 -17.93
N GLY A 260 -5.86 10.57 -17.12
CA GLY A 260 -5.71 10.47 -15.67
C GLY A 260 -7.01 10.80 -14.95
N VAL A 261 -7.45 9.89 -14.06
CA VAL A 261 -8.62 10.10 -13.20
C VAL A 261 -8.22 9.86 -11.74
N PRO A 262 -8.29 10.91 -10.88
CA PRO A 262 -7.94 10.79 -9.47
C PRO A 262 -8.91 9.87 -8.71
N TYR A 263 -8.44 9.29 -7.60
CA TYR A 263 -9.18 8.30 -6.82
C TYR A 263 -10.61 8.72 -6.46
N LYS A 264 -10.82 9.94 -5.98
CA LYS A 264 -12.15 10.46 -5.57
C LYS A 264 -13.20 10.36 -6.67
N HIS A 265 -12.78 10.43 -7.93
CA HIS A 265 -13.65 10.37 -9.09
C HIS A 265 -13.73 8.94 -9.65
N ALA A 266 -12.61 8.23 -9.67
CA ALA A 266 -12.55 6.85 -10.16
C ALA A 266 -13.25 5.85 -9.22
N SER A 267 -13.36 6.17 -7.93
CA SER A 267 -13.99 5.31 -6.92
C SER A 267 -15.52 5.35 -6.89
N GLN A 268 -16.17 6.17 -7.74
CA GLN A 268 -17.61 6.34 -7.82
C GLN A 268 -18.10 6.03 -9.24
N ASP A 269 -19.00 5.05 -9.39
CA ASP A 269 -19.46 4.56 -10.71
C ASP A 269 -19.98 5.65 -11.62
N GLU A 270 -20.95 6.44 -11.13
CA GLU A 270 -21.59 7.49 -11.91
C GLU A 270 -20.60 8.59 -12.32
N TYR A 271 -19.72 8.95 -11.38
CA TYR A 271 -18.73 10.00 -11.63
C TYR A 271 -17.68 9.55 -12.66
N LEU A 272 -17.18 8.32 -12.53
CA LEU A 272 -16.24 7.76 -13.49
C LEU A 272 -16.86 7.67 -14.89
N ARG A 273 -18.10 7.16 -15.01
CA ARG A 273 -18.82 7.12 -16.30
C ARG A 273 -18.93 8.52 -16.92
N ALA A 274 -19.40 9.50 -16.15
CA ALA A 274 -19.55 10.88 -16.65
C ALA A 274 -18.21 11.49 -17.12
N VAL A 275 -17.13 11.25 -16.39
CA VAL A 275 -15.77 11.72 -16.79
C VAL A 275 -15.32 11.03 -18.08
N LEU A 276 -15.46 9.71 -18.19
CA LEU A 276 -15.02 8.96 -19.37
C LEU A 276 -15.85 9.29 -20.61
N GLU A 277 -17.16 9.50 -20.46
CA GLU A 277 -18.05 9.94 -21.55
C GLU A 277 -17.69 11.35 -22.03
N ARG A 278 -17.53 12.31 -21.09
CA ARG A 278 -17.20 13.69 -21.41
C ARG A 278 -15.87 13.83 -22.16
N ILE A 279 -14.85 13.10 -21.76
CA ILE A 279 -13.50 13.23 -22.33
C ILE A 279 -13.36 12.37 -23.57
N GLY A 280 -13.91 11.16 -23.53
CA GLY A 280 -13.88 10.21 -24.61
C GLY A 280 -12.48 9.74 -25.01
N VAL A 281 -12.40 8.53 -25.58
CA VAL A 281 -11.21 8.03 -26.24
C VAL A 281 -11.55 7.55 -27.65
N ASP A 282 -10.64 7.77 -28.57
CA ASP A 282 -10.74 7.19 -29.90
C ASP A 282 -10.42 5.69 -29.80
N ARG A 283 -11.45 4.86 -29.94
CA ARG A 283 -11.32 3.39 -29.84
C ARG A 283 -10.46 2.76 -30.95
N LYS A 284 -10.15 3.51 -32.01
CA LYS A 284 -9.25 3.06 -33.08
C LYS A 284 -7.77 3.23 -32.72
N ARG A 285 -7.47 3.92 -31.63
CA ARG A 285 -6.11 4.15 -31.12
C ARG A 285 -5.96 3.58 -29.74
N ALA A 286 -4.77 3.09 -29.42
CA ALA A 286 -4.46 2.62 -28.07
C ALA A 286 -4.62 3.75 -27.03
N SER A 287 -5.10 3.39 -25.87
CA SER A 287 -5.37 4.33 -24.76
C SER A 287 -5.01 3.73 -23.41
N ILE A 288 -4.48 4.56 -22.52
CA ILE A 288 -4.14 4.21 -21.15
C ILE A 288 -5.03 5.04 -20.21
N LEU A 289 -5.68 4.37 -19.27
CA LEU A 289 -6.28 4.98 -18.09
C LEU A 289 -5.30 4.85 -16.92
N LEU A 290 -4.84 5.97 -16.39
CA LEU A 290 -4.09 6.05 -15.16
C LEU A 290 -5.06 6.39 -14.03
N THR A 291 -5.21 5.51 -13.05
CA THR A 291 -6.02 5.71 -11.86
C THR A 291 -5.40 4.99 -10.67
N HIS A 292 -5.71 5.46 -9.44
CA HIS A 292 -5.03 4.90 -8.27
C HIS A 292 -5.47 3.48 -7.94
N ALA A 293 -6.76 3.19 -7.91
CA ALA A 293 -7.30 1.88 -7.52
C ALA A 293 -7.88 1.10 -8.70
N PRO A 294 -7.81 -0.26 -8.69
CA PRO A 294 -8.42 -1.10 -9.72
C PRO A 294 -9.91 -1.38 -9.43
N ASP A 295 -10.65 -0.36 -8.97
CA ASP A 295 -11.98 -0.58 -8.39
C ASP A 295 -13.05 -0.91 -9.43
N ARG A 296 -13.00 -0.31 -10.62
CA ARG A 296 -14.08 -0.35 -11.62
C ARG A 296 -13.59 -0.61 -13.03
N PRO A 297 -12.81 -1.68 -13.25
CA PRO A 297 -12.21 -1.92 -14.56
C PRO A 297 -13.26 -2.22 -15.65
N HIS A 298 -14.47 -2.67 -15.29
CA HIS A 298 -15.56 -2.88 -16.25
C HIS A 298 -16.00 -1.55 -16.89
N ILE A 299 -16.10 -0.47 -16.13
CA ILE A 299 -16.47 0.85 -16.66
C ILE A 299 -15.41 1.36 -17.65
N SER A 300 -14.14 1.18 -17.30
CA SER A 300 -13.02 1.54 -18.18
C SER A 300 -13.00 0.73 -19.48
N ALA A 301 -13.30 -0.57 -19.37
CA ALA A 301 -13.40 -1.45 -20.54
C ALA A 301 -14.58 -1.10 -21.45
N GLU A 302 -15.75 -0.80 -20.89
CA GLU A 302 -16.94 -0.32 -21.62
C GLU A 302 -16.66 0.99 -22.34
N ALA A 303 -15.90 1.90 -21.72
CA ALA A 303 -15.47 3.16 -22.31
C ALA A 303 -14.47 2.96 -23.48
N GLY A 304 -13.84 1.77 -23.59
CA GLY A 304 -12.97 1.39 -24.71
C GLY A 304 -11.48 1.63 -24.49
N PHE A 305 -11.04 1.70 -23.24
CA PHE A 305 -9.62 1.77 -22.91
C PHE A 305 -8.89 0.47 -23.28
N SER A 306 -7.61 0.61 -23.66
CA SER A 306 -6.76 -0.53 -24.01
C SER A 306 -5.99 -1.07 -22.79
N LEU A 307 -5.61 -0.16 -21.86
CA LEU A 307 -4.84 -0.48 -20.66
C LEU A 307 -5.31 0.39 -19.50
N GLN A 308 -5.50 -0.22 -18.32
CA GLN A 308 -5.63 0.50 -17.06
C GLN A 308 -4.39 0.23 -16.19
N LEU A 309 -3.81 1.28 -15.62
CA LEU A 309 -2.69 1.22 -14.69
C LEU A 309 -3.13 1.69 -13.31
N SER A 310 -2.89 0.86 -12.29
CA SER A 310 -3.34 1.10 -10.92
C SER A 310 -2.34 0.62 -9.88
N GLY A 311 -2.54 1.05 -8.62
CA GLY A 311 -1.87 0.60 -7.41
C GLY A 311 -2.86 0.25 -6.30
N HIS A 312 -2.79 0.93 -5.15
CA HIS A 312 -3.72 0.93 -4.01
C HIS A 312 -3.73 -0.36 -3.17
N THR A 313 -3.77 -1.51 -3.79
CA THR A 313 -4.04 -2.77 -3.09
C THR A 313 -2.89 -3.22 -2.20
N HIS A 314 -1.68 -2.74 -2.45
CA HIS A 314 -0.44 -3.24 -1.84
C HIS A 314 -0.29 -4.76 -1.88
N LEU A 315 -1.17 -5.47 -2.58
CA LEU A 315 -1.39 -6.90 -2.41
C LEU A 315 -1.55 -7.27 -0.92
N GLY A 316 -2.17 -6.40 -0.11
CA GLY A 316 -2.37 -6.57 1.33
C GLY A 316 -1.10 -6.49 2.18
N GLN A 317 0.06 -6.13 1.61
CA GLN A 317 1.39 -6.02 2.23
C GLN A 317 1.91 -7.32 2.86
N PHE A 318 1.16 -7.99 3.75
CA PHE A 318 1.60 -9.22 4.41
C PHE A 318 0.42 -10.16 4.72
N ILE A 319 0.73 -11.45 4.83
CA ILE A 319 -0.23 -12.50 5.19
C ILE A 319 -0.74 -12.24 6.62
N PRO A 320 -2.07 -12.40 6.90
CA PRO A 320 -3.08 -12.95 5.98
C PRO A 320 -3.80 -11.91 5.10
N TRP A 321 -3.46 -10.63 5.22
CA TRP A 321 -4.13 -9.53 4.51
C TRP A 321 -4.01 -9.68 2.99
N THR A 322 -2.95 -10.35 2.50
CA THR A 322 -2.80 -10.73 1.08
C THR A 322 -3.99 -11.57 0.60
N TRP A 323 -4.51 -12.47 1.43
CA TRP A 323 -5.66 -13.32 1.08
C TRP A 323 -6.95 -12.52 1.06
N MET A 324 -7.13 -11.61 2.02
CA MET A 324 -8.29 -10.72 2.08
C MET A 324 -8.34 -9.81 0.84
N VAL A 325 -7.22 -9.19 0.47
CA VAL A 325 -7.15 -8.33 -0.71
C VAL A 325 -7.44 -9.12 -1.99
N ARG A 326 -6.91 -10.35 -2.12
CA ARG A 326 -7.26 -11.24 -3.24
C ARG A 326 -8.74 -11.60 -3.27
N ARG A 327 -9.38 -11.73 -2.12
CA ARG A 327 -10.82 -12.01 -2.03
C ARG A 327 -11.66 -10.83 -2.50
N ILE A 328 -11.24 -9.59 -2.16
CA ILE A 328 -11.94 -8.34 -2.50
C ILE A 328 -11.77 -8.00 -3.99
N TYR A 329 -10.50 -7.90 -4.45
CA TYR A 329 -10.18 -7.43 -5.80
C TYR A 329 -10.07 -8.56 -6.83
N ARG A 330 -10.17 -9.83 -6.40
CA ARG A 330 -10.10 -11.02 -7.26
C ARG A 330 -8.86 -10.98 -8.16
N GLN A 331 -9.05 -11.16 -9.48
CA GLN A 331 -7.96 -11.13 -10.47
C GLN A 331 -7.27 -9.75 -10.60
N PHE A 332 -7.92 -8.67 -10.17
CA PHE A 332 -7.37 -7.31 -10.22
C PHE A 332 -6.59 -6.93 -8.96
N ALA A 333 -6.41 -7.86 -8.01
CA ALA A 333 -5.65 -7.61 -6.79
C ALA A 333 -4.18 -7.28 -7.05
N TYR A 334 -3.58 -7.84 -8.11
CA TYR A 334 -2.16 -7.67 -8.41
C TYR A 334 -1.78 -8.24 -9.78
N GLY A 335 -0.83 -7.55 -10.44
CA GLY A 335 -0.24 -8.01 -11.69
C GLY A 335 -1.10 -7.69 -12.91
N LEU A 336 -0.78 -8.35 -14.02
CA LEU A 336 -1.48 -8.18 -15.29
C LEU A 336 -2.68 -9.11 -15.37
N SER A 337 -3.84 -8.54 -15.62
CA SER A 337 -5.11 -9.24 -15.85
C SER A 337 -5.84 -8.64 -17.06
N ARG A 338 -6.99 -9.19 -17.44
CA ARG A 338 -7.79 -8.72 -18.56
C ARG A 338 -9.27 -8.69 -18.24
N ILE A 339 -9.96 -7.75 -18.87
CA ILE A 339 -11.41 -7.69 -18.93
C ILE A 339 -11.81 -7.33 -20.39
N GLY A 340 -12.44 -8.25 -21.09
CA GLY A 340 -12.64 -8.12 -22.53
C GLY A 340 -11.30 -7.94 -23.25
N LYS A 341 -11.17 -6.88 -24.05
CA LYS A 341 -9.93 -6.53 -24.77
C LYS A 341 -8.97 -5.68 -23.92
N MET A 342 -9.45 -5.05 -22.83
CA MET A 342 -8.65 -4.19 -21.99
C MET A 342 -7.75 -5.00 -21.07
N GLN A 343 -6.48 -4.60 -20.99
CA GLN A 343 -5.55 -5.06 -19.97
C GLN A 343 -5.63 -4.19 -18.73
N VAL A 344 -5.43 -4.78 -17.55
CA VAL A 344 -5.36 -4.08 -16.28
C VAL A 344 -4.09 -4.51 -15.58
N TYR A 345 -3.23 -3.57 -15.24
CA TYR A 345 -2.08 -3.84 -14.38
C TYR A 345 -2.27 -3.15 -13.03
N THR A 346 -2.21 -3.95 -11.96
CA THR A 346 -2.26 -3.45 -10.59
C THR A 346 -0.92 -3.71 -9.92
N SER A 347 -0.24 -2.62 -9.53
CA SER A 347 1.02 -2.68 -8.81
C SER A 347 0.80 -3.01 -7.32
N SER A 348 1.75 -3.72 -6.72
CA SER A 348 1.82 -3.87 -5.26
C SER A 348 2.40 -2.65 -4.55
N GLY A 349 2.82 -1.63 -5.30
CA GLY A 349 3.42 -0.43 -4.75
C GLY A 349 4.90 -0.54 -4.39
N ALA A 350 5.60 0.58 -4.40
CA ALA A 350 7.03 0.65 -4.07
C ALA A 350 7.29 0.88 -2.57
N GLY A 351 6.34 1.47 -1.86
CA GLY A 351 6.41 1.78 -0.43
C GLY A 351 5.67 0.79 0.47
N THR A 352 5.28 1.29 1.63
CA THR A 352 4.46 0.58 2.62
C THR A 352 3.57 1.57 3.34
N TRP A 353 2.35 1.19 3.64
CA TRP A 353 1.44 1.96 4.47
C TRP A 353 1.33 1.35 5.86
N GLY A 354 1.35 2.20 6.93
CA GLY A 354 1.35 1.74 8.31
C GLY A 354 2.60 0.90 8.63
N PRO A 355 2.48 -0.40 8.92
CA PRO A 355 3.63 -1.26 9.19
C PRO A 355 4.64 -1.29 8.04
N PRO A 356 5.94 -1.02 8.31
CA PRO A 356 6.99 -1.07 7.29
C PRO A 356 7.38 -2.51 6.92
N LEU A 357 6.39 -3.32 6.49
CA LEU A 357 6.52 -4.76 6.43
C LEU A 357 5.90 -5.32 5.14
N ARG A 358 6.61 -6.26 4.50
CA ARG A 358 6.16 -6.99 3.31
C ARG A 358 6.44 -8.48 3.47
N PHE A 359 5.40 -9.29 3.61
CA PHE A 359 5.50 -10.75 3.69
C PHE A 359 4.39 -11.42 2.87
N GLY A 360 4.75 -12.20 1.86
CA GLY A 360 3.79 -12.68 0.85
C GLY A 360 3.46 -11.67 -0.26
N SER A 361 4.05 -10.46 -0.18
CA SER A 361 4.10 -9.47 -1.24
C SER A 361 5.51 -8.86 -1.30
N SER A 362 5.82 -8.12 -2.36
CA SER A 362 7.12 -7.45 -2.51
C SER A 362 6.92 -6.03 -3.03
N PRO A 363 7.69 -5.05 -2.55
CA PRO A 363 7.64 -3.73 -3.14
C PRO A 363 8.25 -3.75 -4.54
N GLU A 364 7.63 -3.02 -5.48
CA GLU A 364 8.04 -3.05 -6.89
C GLU A 364 8.04 -1.68 -7.56
N ILE A 365 8.89 -1.58 -8.58
CA ILE A 365 8.85 -0.62 -9.68
C ILE A 365 8.50 -1.45 -10.91
N VAL A 366 7.46 -1.06 -11.66
CA VAL A 366 7.01 -1.85 -12.82
C VAL A 366 7.56 -1.24 -14.09
N LEU A 367 8.32 -2.01 -14.86
CA LEU A 367 8.77 -1.65 -16.19
C LEU A 367 7.85 -2.31 -17.23
N LEU A 368 7.09 -1.51 -17.94
CA LEU A 368 6.21 -1.92 -19.02
C LEU A 368 6.94 -1.80 -20.35
N LEU A 369 6.99 -2.88 -21.12
CA LEU A 369 7.58 -2.94 -22.45
C LEU A 369 6.42 -3.02 -23.45
N PHE A 370 6.29 -2.06 -24.35
CA PHE A 370 5.22 -2.00 -25.33
C PHE A 370 5.62 -2.74 -26.62
N GLU A 371 4.79 -3.71 -27.05
CA GLU A 371 4.94 -4.51 -28.28
C GLU A 371 3.72 -4.41 -29.20
#